data_ba29780a24d3d40c62985dda00a9dfd4
#
_entry.id   ba29780a24d3d40c62985dda00a9dfd4
#
_cell.length_a   1.000
_cell.length_b   1.000
_cell.length_c   1.000
_cell.angle_alpha   90.00
_cell.angle_beta   90.00
_cell.angle_gamma   90.00
#
_symmetry.space_group_name_H-M   'P 1'
#
loop_
_entity.id
_entity.type
_entity.pdbx_description
1 polymer ?
#
loop_
_entity_poly.entity_id
_entity_poly.type
_entity_poly.pdbx_seq_one_letter_code
_entity_poly.pdbx_strand_id
1 'polypeptide(L)'
;MSKWNRKIWAAILAVGMTASLTACGGSKGENSNASAAGTQNETATVQDESTDSNTDSTGSATSLVQDNRVLQIPDDNYRTYYELFVYSFYDSNGDGIGDLQGVLEKLDYLNDGDDTTDMDLGINGIWLMPVMPSVTYHKYDTTDYENIDPQYGTLETFQELLTACHDRGIRVILDLAMNHSSSSHPWFQQAAEYLKSLPEGAEPDSSECPYVDYYHFSREYQGGYAQLDGTAWYYEARFWDGMPDLNLENEAVRREFEQIADFWLDMGVDGFRLDAVKEYVTGSTEDNVEILSWFADYVHGKDPENYLVCECWTDQNTYAKYYESGVDSMFDFAFADKSGIIANVMNGKASATSYAKNLETEQGMYAQYNPDYINAPFYTNHDMGRSAGYYAGENSEAQTKMGNALNLLMNGNVFLYYGEELGMKGSGKDENKRAPMYWSKDGNAEGMCKGPADMDDFRMKFDSLEEQQEDPDSIYNYVKQVIRVRNQNPVIARGTTAYLEQYSGEQCFALTRSYEGSNLLLLGNTSAEAVSVDLTGLTVGGTTAEELVLLGELYTGEETAERAGTVVTLPAYSILILGEE
;
A
#
# COMPACT_ATOMS: atom_id res chain seq x y z
N MET A 1 -33.25 -22.17 -5.41
CA MET A 1 -34.33 -21.84 -4.46
C MET A 1 -33.78 -22.05 -3.06
N SER A 2 -33.46 -21.05 -2.40
CA SER A 2 -33.72 -20.67 -1.03
C SER A 2 -32.71 -19.60 -0.63
N LYS A 3 -33.26 -18.46 -0.32
CA LYS A 3 -32.57 -17.32 0.29
C LYS A 3 -32.23 -17.69 1.74
N TRP A 4 -31.01 -18.16 1.98
CA TRP A 4 -30.48 -18.22 3.34
C TRP A 4 -28.94 -18.27 3.29
N ASN A 5 -28.33 -17.39 4.03
CA ASN A 5 -26.92 -17.16 4.34
C ASN A 5 -26.27 -15.94 3.69
N ARG A 6 -26.91 -14.76 3.94
CA ARG A 6 -26.20 -13.47 3.95
C ARG A 6 -26.39 -12.85 5.34
N LYS A 7 -25.79 -13.41 6.37
CA LYS A 7 -25.74 -12.80 7.71
C LYS A 7 -24.72 -13.55 8.57
N ILE A 8 -23.48 -13.22 8.46
CA ILE A 8 -22.48 -13.32 9.55
C ILE A 8 -21.28 -12.46 9.11
N TRP A 9 -21.43 -11.15 9.16
CA TRP A 9 -20.33 -10.16 9.28
C TRP A 9 -20.91 -8.77 9.60
N ALA A 10 -21.95 -8.73 10.42
CA ALA A 10 -22.48 -7.46 10.94
C ALA A 10 -23.06 -7.68 12.33
N ALA A 11 -22.20 -7.85 13.30
CA ALA A 11 -22.56 -7.76 14.70
C ALA A 11 -21.33 -7.43 15.53
N ILE A 12 -21.00 -6.16 15.62
CA ILE A 12 -20.51 -5.47 16.82
C ILE A 12 -20.51 -3.96 16.50
N LEU A 13 -21.33 -3.23 17.28
CA LEU A 13 -21.49 -1.77 17.42
C LEU A 13 -22.68 -1.14 16.72
N ALA A 14 -23.84 -1.31 17.35
CA ALA A 14 -24.92 -0.34 17.30
C ALA A 14 -25.43 -0.11 18.74
N VAL A 15 -24.95 0.95 19.37
CA VAL A 15 -25.64 1.61 20.49
C VAL A 15 -25.65 3.11 20.21
N GLY A 16 -26.73 3.58 19.75
CA GLY A 16 -27.62 4.61 20.28
C GLY A 16 -27.26 6.06 20.03
N MET A 17 -28.10 6.75 19.25
CA MET A 17 -28.84 7.91 19.74
C MET A 17 -29.88 8.35 18.70
N THR A 18 -31.11 8.38 19.19
CA THR A 18 -32.34 8.81 18.51
C THR A 18 -32.57 10.33 18.63
N ALA A 19 -33.33 10.83 17.64
CA ALA A 19 -34.20 12.02 17.62
C ALA A 19 -33.53 13.37 17.32
N SER A 20 -34.04 14.25 16.47
CA SER A 20 -35.42 14.62 16.17
C SER A 20 -35.54 15.35 14.83
N LEU A 21 -36.64 15.11 14.15
CA LEU A 21 -37.18 15.87 13.03
C LEU A 21 -37.66 17.26 13.47
N THR A 22 -37.46 18.28 12.64
CA THR A 22 -38.50 19.27 12.38
C THR A 22 -38.32 19.88 10.98
N ALA A 23 -39.41 19.89 10.24
CA ALA A 23 -39.59 20.40 8.90
C ALA A 23 -40.09 21.87 8.92
N CYS A 24 -39.92 22.54 7.79
CA CYS A 24 -40.71 23.60 7.12
C CYS A 24 -39.77 24.47 6.29
N GLY A 25 -39.95 24.77 5.02
CA GLY A 25 -41.08 24.85 4.16
C GLY A 25 -40.93 26.09 3.25
N GLY A 26 -40.93 25.90 1.92
CA GLY A 26 -41.45 26.83 0.91
C GLY A 26 -40.62 28.10 0.61
N SER A 27 -40.42 28.57 -0.57
CA SER A 27 -41.07 28.61 -1.87
C SER A 27 -40.29 29.44 -2.90
N LYS A 28 -40.26 28.99 -4.12
CA LYS A 28 -40.35 29.66 -5.44
C LYS A 28 -39.90 31.12 -5.64
N GLY A 29 -39.19 31.31 -6.76
CA GLY A 29 -39.16 32.57 -7.51
C GLY A 29 -38.28 32.47 -8.75
N GLU A 30 -38.91 32.47 -9.90
CA GLU A 30 -38.45 32.38 -11.28
C GLU A 30 -37.86 33.71 -11.83
N ASN A 31 -37.14 33.52 -12.93
CA ASN A 31 -37.03 34.35 -14.17
C ASN A 31 -35.74 35.16 -14.34
N SER A 32 -34.97 34.85 -15.31
CA SER A 32 -35.03 34.89 -16.79
C SER A 32 -34.28 36.09 -17.42
N ASN A 33 -33.57 35.72 -18.51
CA ASN A 33 -33.16 36.50 -19.69
C ASN A 33 -31.87 37.32 -19.62
N ALA A 34 -30.88 36.96 -20.40
CA ALA A 34 -30.70 36.85 -21.85
C ALA A 34 -29.96 38.05 -22.49
N SER A 35 -29.05 37.69 -23.37
CA SER A 35 -28.61 38.41 -24.58
C SER A 35 -27.38 39.33 -24.44
N ALA A 36 -26.35 39.16 -25.12
CA ALA A 36 -25.88 38.86 -26.46
C ALA A 36 -24.74 39.81 -26.88
N ALA A 37 -23.71 39.23 -27.41
CA ALA A 37 -22.91 39.63 -28.59
C ALA A 37 -22.05 40.90 -28.58
N GLY A 38 -20.82 40.71 -29.04
CA GLY A 38 -20.04 41.78 -29.70
C GLY A 38 -18.56 41.48 -29.85
N THR A 39 -18.23 40.85 -30.95
CA THR A 39 -16.92 40.65 -31.57
C THR A 39 -16.16 41.95 -31.80
N GLN A 40 -14.82 41.99 -31.63
CA GLN A 40 -13.89 42.38 -32.70
C GLN A 40 -12.42 42.24 -32.32
N ASN A 41 -11.68 41.65 -33.23
CA ASN A 41 -10.23 41.60 -33.36
C ASN A 41 -9.60 42.98 -33.51
N GLU A 42 -8.36 43.15 -33.05
CA GLU A 42 -7.31 43.75 -33.88
C GLU A 42 -5.91 43.44 -33.34
N THR A 43 -5.07 43.02 -34.27
CA THR A 43 -3.64 42.76 -34.24
C THR A 43 -2.82 44.06 -34.19
N ALA A 44 -1.69 44.10 -33.50
CA ALA A 44 -0.40 44.55 -34.04
C ALA A 44 0.75 44.68 -33.03
N THR A 45 1.80 43.98 -33.34
CA THR A 45 3.23 44.37 -33.49
C THR A 45 4.07 44.76 -32.26
N VAL A 46 5.14 43.96 -32.17
CA VAL A 46 6.46 44.04 -31.54
C VAL A 46 7.05 45.45 -31.47
N GLN A 47 7.60 45.80 -30.31
CA GLN A 47 8.93 46.42 -30.22
C GLN A 47 9.58 46.20 -28.85
N ASP A 48 10.83 45.82 -28.93
CA ASP A 48 11.86 45.59 -27.95
C ASP A 48 12.30 46.91 -27.30
N GLU A 49 12.46 46.98 -25.97
CA GLU A 49 13.51 47.77 -25.33
C GLU A 49 13.61 47.41 -23.83
N SER A 50 14.82 47.02 -23.47
CA SER A 50 15.34 46.77 -22.14
C SER A 50 15.35 48.05 -21.26
N THR A 51 15.01 47.91 -19.96
CA THR A 51 15.79 48.43 -18.81
C THR A 51 15.15 48.08 -17.48
N ASP A 52 15.90 47.33 -16.73
CA ASP A 52 16.27 47.45 -15.29
C ASP A 52 15.24 47.78 -14.18
N SER A 53 15.26 46.84 -13.22
CA SER A 53 15.09 46.97 -11.77
C SER A 53 13.72 47.40 -11.18
N ASN A 54 13.06 46.50 -10.57
CA ASN A 54 12.94 46.32 -9.12
C ASN A 54 12.08 45.09 -8.79
N THR A 55 12.71 44.20 -8.16
CA THR A 55 12.11 43.01 -7.54
C THR A 55 11.19 43.44 -6.40
N ASP A 56 9.90 43.15 -6.55
CA ASP A 56 9.04 42.88 -5.42
C ASP A 56 8.57 41.45 -5.61
N SER A 57 9.29 40.55 -4.97
CA SER A 57 9.01 39.10 -4.98
C SER A 57 7.92 38.81 -3.94
N THR A 58 6.68 38.83 -4.37
CA THR A 58 5.69 37.97 -3.72
C THR A 58 5.98 36.54 -4.20
N GLY A 59 6.85 35.88 -3.48
CA GLY A 59 7.20 34.49 -3.73
C GLY A 59 5.98 33.61 -3.49
N SER A 60 5.48 33.01 -4.54
CA SER A 60 4.78 31.76 -4.45
C SER A 60 5.71 30.80 -3.69
N ALA A 61 5.28 30.32 -2.53
CA ALA A 61 6.01 29.32 -1.77
C ALA A 61 5.91 27.98 -2.50
N THR A 62 6.72 27.82 -3.53
CA THR A 62 7.06 26.52 -4.04
C THR A 62 7.93 25.87 -2.98
N SER A 63 7.48 24.78 -2.44
CA SER A 63 8.25 23.89 -1.61
C SER A 63 9.64 23.70 -2.20
N LEU A 64 10.64 23.97 -1.42
CA LEU A 64 12.01 23.93 -1.85
C LEU A 64 12.67 22.65 -1.35
N VAL A 65 12.24 21.54 -1.84
CA VAL A 65 13.26 20.52 -2.06
C VAL A 65 14.03 21.02 -3.28
N GLN A 66 15.03 21.82 -3.07
CA GLN A 66 15.95 22.17 -4.12
C GLN A 66 16.80 20.98 -4.38
N ASP A 67 16.58 20.49 -5.36
CA ASP A 67 16.85 20.23 -6.31
C ASP A 67 17.90 19.86 -7.18
N ASN A 68 18.97 19.56 -6.95
CA ASN A 68 20.11 19.01 -7.69
C ASN A 68 20.73 17.82 -6.95
N ARG A 69 20.11 17.28 -5.92
CA ARG A 69 20.56 16.03 -5.32
C ARG A 69 20.01 14.89 -6.15
N VAL A 70 20.92 14.17 -6.81
CA VAL A 70 20.62 12.92 -7.52
C VAL A 70 19.95 11.97 -6.54
N LEU A 71 18.92 11.28 -6.99
CA LEU A 71 18.36 10.16 -6.24
C LEU A 71 19.46 9.18 -5.91
N GLN A 72 19.47 8.69 -4.68
CA GLN A 72 20.43 7.69 -4.23
C GLN A 72 19.65 6.42 -3.92
N ILE A 73 19.52 5.55 -4.90
CA ILE A 73 18.91 4.23 -4.72
C ILE A 73 20.08 3.23 -4.62
N PRO A 74 20.47 2.83 -3.39
CA PRO A 74 21.49 1.81 -3.21
C PRO A 74 21.03 0.47 -3.81
N ASP A 75 21.98 -0.31 -4.28
CA ASP A 75 21.74 -1.65 -4.77
C ASP A 75 21.59 -2.61 -3.55
N ASP A 76 20.41 -2.61 -2.98
CA ASP A 76 20.00 -3.44 -1.85
C ASP A 76 18.48 -3.71 -1.92
N ASN A 77 17.89 -4.37 -0.91
CA ASN A 77 16.48 -4.73 -0.90
C ASN A 77 15.52 -3.64 -0.38
N TYR A 78 16.00 -2.39 -0.16
CA TYR A 78 15.13 -1.30 0.26
C TYR A 78 14.47 -0.59 -0.92
N ARG A 79 13.14 -0.55 -0.93
CA ARG A 79 12.33 0.01 -2.02
C ARG A 79 11.14 0.82 -1.47
N THR A 80 10.57 1.64 -2.35
CA THR A 80 9.24 2.23 -2.22
C THR A 80 8.32 1.46 -3.15
N TYR A 81 7.49 0.59 -2.57
CA TYR A 81 6.61 -0.28 -3.34
C TYR A 81 5.27 0.38 -3.62
N TYR A 82 4.76 0.13 -4.82
CA TYR A 82 3.39 0.47 -5.22
C TYR A 82 2.58 -0.82 -5.31
N GLU A 83 1.57 -0.97 -4.46
CA GLU A 83 0.63 -2.09 -4.49
C GLU A 83 -0.39 -1.84 -5.60
N LEU A 84 -0.39 -2.70 -6.62
CA LEU A 84 -1.13 -2.52 -7.85
C LEU A 84 -2.14 -3.64 -8.07
N PHE A 85 -3.43 -3.26 -8.17
CA PHE A 85 -4.51 -4.15 -8.58
C PHE A 85 -4.77 -3.99 -10.08
N VAL A 86 -4.24 -4.91 -10.88
CA VAL A 86 -4.28 -4.87 -12.35
C VAL A 86 -5.68 -4.65 -12.88
N TYR A 87 -6.68 -5.38 -12.34
CA TYR A 87 -8.09 -5.31 -12.75
C TYR A 87 -8.66 -3.89 -12.82
N SER A 88 -8.22 -3.00 -11.95
CA SER A 88 -8.76 -1.66 -11.78
C SER A 88 -7.76 -0.54 -12.12
N PHE A 89 -6.59 -0.87 -12.69
CA PHE A 89 -5.54 0.12 -12.90
C PHE A 89 -5.68 0.86 -14.24
N TYR A 90 -5.47 0.18 -15.37
CA TYR A 90 -5.60 0.80 -16.71
C TYR A 90 -6.04 -0.23 -17.73
N ASP A 91 -7.09 0.09 -18.50
CA ASP A 91 -7.70 -0.75 -19.53
C ASP A 91 -7.10 -0.39 -20.89
N SER A 92 -6.14 -1.19 -21.39
CA SER A 92 -5.46 -0.92 -22.65
C SER A 92 -6.30 -1.33 -23.89
N ASN A 93 -7.22 -2.27 -23.72
CA ASN A 93 -7.93 -2.93 -24.81
C ASN A 93 -9.41 -2.50 -24.96
N GLY A 94 -9.95 -1.74 -23.99
CA GLY A 94 -11.28 -1.15 -24.02
C GLY A 94 -12.40 -2.10 -23.57
N ASP A 95 -12.10 -3.20 -22.88
CA ASP A 95 -13.11 -4.13 -22.36
C ASP A 95 -13.69 -3.72 -21.00
N GLY A 96 -13.04 -2.81 -20.33
CA GLY A 96 -13.42 -2.26 -19.01
C GLY A 96 -12.68 -2.88 -17.85
N ILE A 97 -11.72 -3.76 -18.10
CA ILE A 97 -10.86 -4.42 -17.11
C ILE A 97 -9.41 -3.99 -17.37
N GLY A 98 -8.70 -3.63 -16.34
CA GLY A 98 -7.27 -3.33 -16.44
C GLY A 98 -6.46 -4.58 -16.79
N ASP A 99 -5.36 -4.39 -17.47
CA ASP A 99 -4.50 -5.47 -17.96
C ASP A 99 -3.00 -5.13 -17.84
N LEU A 100 -2.13 -6.11 -18.08
CA LEU A 100 -0.67 -5.95 -17.96
C LEU A 100 -0.10 -4.99 -19.01
N GLN A 101 -0.72 -4.93 -20.20
CA GLN A 101 -0.36 -3.95 -21.21
C GLN A 101 -0.65 -2.52 -20.72
N GLY A 102 -1.78 -2.34 -20.02
CA GLY A 102 -2.15 -1.07 -19.38
C GLY A 102 -1.17 -0.67 -18.26
N VAL A 103 -0.67 -1.63 -17.50
CA VAL A 103 0.41 -1.37 -16.53
C VAL A 103 1.67 -0.91 -17.24
N LEU A 104 2.06 -1.60 -18.32
CA LEU A 104 3.22 -1.25 -19.15
C LEU A 104 3.10 0.18 -19.71
N GLU A 105 1.93 0.57 -20.20
CA GLU A 105 1.67 1.93 -20.73
C GLU A 105 1.72 3.03 -19.65
N LYS A 106 1.59 2.65 -18.37
CA LYS A 106 1.63 3.57 -17.22
C LYS A 106 2.91 3.50 -16.40
N LEU A 107 3.93 2.80 -16.87
CA LEU A 107 5.22 2.75 -16.15
C LEU A 107 5.85 4.12 -15.97
N ASP A 108 5.77 5.00 -16.98
CA ASP A 108 6.32 6.36 -16.88
C ASP A 108 5.59 7.24 -15.85
N TYR A 109 4.37 6.87 -15.44
CA TYR A 109 3.68 7.49 -14.30
C TYR A 109 4.30 7.06 -12.97
N LEU A 110 4.72 5.79 -12.86
CA LEU A 110 5.31 5.24 -11.65
C LEU A 110 6.80 5.60 -11.54
N ASN A 111 7.53 5.43 -12.65
CA ASN A 111 8.95 5.75 -12.78
C ASN A 111 9.30 5.82 -14.28
N ASP A 112 9.80 6.95 -14.75
CA ASP A 112 10.16 7.18 -16.15
C ASP A 112 11.59 6.68 -16.51
N GLY A 113 12.36 6.23 -15.51
CA GLY A 113 13.72 5.76 -15.66
C GLY A 113 14.77 6.87 -15.77
N ASP A 114 14.39 8.13 -15.52
CA ASP A 114 15.30 9.28 -15.51
C ASP A 114 15.29 9.98 -14.15
N ASP A 115 16.26 9.63 -13.29
CA ASP A 115 16.42 10.18 -11.94
C ASP A 115 16.63 11.71 -11.90
N THR A 116 16.79 12.36 -13.06
CA THR A 116 16.99 13.82 -13.18
C THR A 116 15.69 14.58 -13.38
N THR A 117 14.57 13.88 -13.65
CA THR A 117 13.23 14.48 -13.79
C THR A 117 12.45 14.39 -12.48
N ASP A 118 11.29 15.03 -12.43
CA ASP A 118 10.29 14.90 -11.38
C ASP A 118 8.88 14.61 -11.97
N MET A 119 8.86 13.97 -13.14
CA MET A 119 7.63 13.76 -13.92
C MET A 119 6.84 12.54 -13.46
N ASP A 120 7.44 11.66 -12.67
CA ASP A 120 6.89 10.42 -12.14
C ASP A 120 6.70 10.44 -10.62
N LEU A 121 6.21 9.33 -10.06
CA LEU A 121 6.08 9.14 -8.61
C LEU A 121 7.40 8.76 -7.92
N GLY A 122 8.42 8.30 -8.64
CA GLY A 122 9.67 7.80 -8.08
C GLY A 122 9.55 6.44 -7.41
N ILE A 123 8.61 5.59 -7.85
CA ILE A 123 8.42 4.21 -7.38
C ILE A 123 9.57 3.34 -7.88
N ASN A 124 10.13 2.49 -7.02
CA ASN A 124 11.20 1.57 -7.38
C ASN A 124 10.93 0.11 -6.99
N GLY A 125 9.70 -0.20 -6.58
CA GLY A 125 9.17 -1.53 -6.39
C GLY A 125 7.69 -1.60 -6.75
N ILE A 126 7.24 -2.68 -7.35
CA ILE A 126 5.83 -2.95 -7.62
C ILE A 126 5.45 -4.28 -6.96
N TRP A 127 4.38 -4.26 -6.18
CA TRP A 127 3.68 -5.46 -5.77
C TRP A 127 2.44 -5.63 -6.65
N LEU A 128 2.47 -6.63 -7.54
CA LEU A 128 1.31 -7.03 -8.29
C LEU A 128 0.43 -7.92 -7.42
N MET A 129 -0.77 -7.47 -7.09
CA MET A 129 -1.82 -8.33 -6.54
C MET A 129 -2.04 -9.51 -7.48
N PRO A 130 -2.72 -10.62 -7.07
CA PRO A 130 -2.71 -11.86 -7.83
C PRO A 130 -3.03 -11.67 -9.31
N VAL A 131 -2.19 -12.24 -10.18
CA VAL A 131 -2.30 -12.16 -11.65
C VAL A 131 -2.58 -13.51 -12.30
N MET A 132 -2.56 -14.60 -11.51
CA MET A 132 -2.78 -15.96 -11.97
C MET A 132 -4.26 -16.18 -12.33
N PRO A 133 -4.57 -17.19 -13.19
CA PRO A 133 -5.93 -17.57 -13.54
C PRO A 133 -6.77 -17.90 -12.30
N SER A 134 -7.99 -17.35 -12.28
CA SER A 134 -8.91 -17.45 -11.16
C SER A 134 -10.36 -17.33 -11.63
N VAL A 135 -11.33 -17.79 -10.81
CA VAL A 135 -12.76 -17.65 -11.11
C VAL A 135 -13.37 -16.37 -10.54
N THR A 136 -12.63 -15.64 -9.70
CA THR A 136 -13.08 -14.37 -9.11
C THR A 136 -12.32 -13.18 -9.66
N TYR A 137 -12.89 -11.97 -9.50
CA TYR A 137 -12.25 -10.74 -9.95
C TYR A 137 -11.00 -10.39 -9.13
N HIS A 138 -10.94 -10.80 -7.86
CA HIS A 138 -9.83 -10.50 -6.94
C HIS A 138 -8.63 -11.44 -7.11
N LYS A 139 -8.80 -12.56 -7.84
CA LYS A 139 -7.75 -13.50 -8.23
C LYS A 139 -7.08 -14.29 -7.11
N TYR A 140 -7.52 -14.19 -5.84
CA TYR A 140 -6.93 -14.97 -4.75
C TYR A 140 -7.26 -16.46 -4.81
N ASP A 141 -8.35 -16.89 -5.47
CA ASP A 141 -8.70 -18.28 -5.69
C ASP A 141 -8.06 -18.82 -6.96
N THR A 142 -6.77 -19.09 -6.89
CA THR A 142 -5.93 -19.51 -8.02
C THR A 142 -6.33 -20.88 -8.57
N THR A 143 -6.47 -20.97 -9.90
CA THR A 143 -6.76 -22.21 -10.64
C THR A 143 -5.55 -22.78 -11.39
N ASP A 144 -4.53 -21.98 -11.61
CA ASP A 144 -3.26 -22.32 -12.26
C ASP A 144 -2.18 -21.36 -11.75
N TYR A 145 -1.18 -21.87 -11.04
CA TYR A 145 -0.13 -21.05 -10.41
C TYR A 145 1.00 -20.65 -11.36
N GLU A 146 1.10 -21.24 -12.54
CA GLU A 146 2.21 -21.04 -13.48
C GLU A 146 1.74 -20.34 -14.78
N ASN A 147 0.71 -19.50 -14.69
CA ASN A 147 0.17 -18.79 -15.84
C ASN A 147 -0.35 -17.39 -15.47
N ILE A 148 -0.58 -16.56 -16.48
CA ILE A 148 -1.26 -15.27 -16.35
C ILE A 148 -2.74 -15.44 -16.70
N ASP A 149 -3.63 -14.81 -15.92
CA ASP A 149 -5.06 -14.80 -16.23
C ASP A 149 -5.30 -14.20 -17.63
N PRO A 150 -6.04 -14.89 -18.50
CA PRO A 150 -6.31 -14.39 -19.87
C PRO A 150 -6.98 -13.00 -19.93
N GLN A 151 -7.61 -12.54 -18.84
CA GLN A 151 -8.14 -11.18 -18.75
C GLN A 151 -7.02 -10.14 -18.62
N TYR A 152 -5.86 -10.53 -18.10
CA TYR A 152 -4.74 -9.63 -17.85
C TYR A 152 -3.68 -9.67 -18.94
N GLY A 153 -3.66 -10.72 -19.78
CA GLY A 153 -2.69 -10.85 -20.86
C GLY A 153 -2.08 -12.25 -20.96
N THR A 154 -0.81 -12.30 -21.28
CA THR A 154 -0.05 -13.53 -21.51
C THR A 154 1.27 -13.51 -20.73
N LEU A 155 1.95 -14.67 -20.67
CA LEU A 155 3.31 -14.75 -20.09
C LEU A 155 4.31 -13.88 -20.89
N GLU A 156 4.11 -13.73 -22.20
CA GLU A 156 4.95 -12.85 -23.01
C GLU A 156 4.77 -11.38 -22.61
N THR A 157 3.52 -10.91 -22.45
CA THR A 157 3.24 -9.54 -21.99
C THR A 157 3.80 -9.30 -20.59
N PHE A 158 3.71 -10.31 -19.72
CA PHE A 158 4.30 -10.24 -18.37
C PHE A 158 5.83 -10.13 -18.42
N GLN A 159 6.49 -10.91 -19.28
CA GLN A 159 7.94 -10.82 -19.48
C GLN A 159 8.37 -9.45 -20.03
N GLU A 160 7.57 -8.85 -20.93
CA GLU A 160 7.79 -7.49 -21.43
C GLU A 160 7.68 -6.46 -20.30
N LEU A 161 6.67 -6.61 -19.42
CA LEU A 161 6.49 -5.76 -18.24
C LEU A 161 7.69 -5.87 -17.29
N LEU A 162 8.13 -7.08 -16.94
CA LEU A 162 9.31 -7.29 -16.08
C LEU A 162 10.56 -6.62 -16.66
N THR A 163 10.80 -6.82 -17.95
CA THR A 163 11.94 -6.20 -18.64
C THR A 163 11.88 -4.67 -18.56
N ALA A 164 10.71 -4.09 -18.84
CA ALA A 164 10.53 -2.64 -18.79
C ALA A 164 10.63 -2.06 -17.36
N CYS A 165 10.22 -2.83 -16.35
CA CYS A 165 10.40 -2.47 -14.94
C CYS A 165 11.90 -2.47 -14.56
N HIS A 166 12.60 -3.54 -14.87
CA HIS A 166 14.03 -3.67 -14.56
C HIS A 166 14.88 -2.61 -15.26
N ASP A 167 14.57 -2.26 -16.52
CA ASP A 167 15.24 -1.18 -17.26
C ASP A 167 15.08 0.19 -16.56
N ARG A 168 14.07 0.35 -15.71
CA ARG A 168 13.80 1.55 -14.88
C ARG A 168 14.27 1.41 -13.44
N GLY A 169 14.92 0.30 -13.07
CA GLY A 169 15.31 0.01 -11.68
C GLY A 169 14.14 -0.34 -10.76
N ILE A 170 13.00 -0.73 -11.31
CA ILE A 170 11.82 -1.18 -10.55
C ILE A 170 11.92 -2.70 -10.33
N ARG A 171 11.86 -3.14 -9.07
CA ARG A 171 11.72 -4.54 -8.70
C ARG A 171 10.24 -4.93 -8.67
N VAL A 172 9.92 -6.16 -9.10
CA VAL A 172 8.54 -6.65 -9.17
C VAL A 172 8.37 -7.88 -8.31
N ILE A 173 7.48 -7.81 -7.31
CA ILE A 173 7.07 -8.97 -6.51
C ILE A 173 5.64 -9.39 -6.86
N LEU A 174 5.39 -10.70 -6.83
CA LEU A 174 4.08 -11.28 -7.05
C LEU A 174 3.39 -11.66 -5.76
N ASP A 175 2.07 -11.48 -5.72
CA ASP A 175 1.23 -12.05 -4.67
C ASP A 175 1.10 -13.56 -4.85
N LEU A 176 1.45 -14.33 -3.85
CA LEU A 176 1.42 -15.79 -3.85
C LEU A 176 0.53 -16.32 -2.72
N ALA A 177 -0.67 -16.75 -3.09
CA ALA A 177 -1.63 -17.37 -2.17
C ALA A 177 -1.28 -18.85 -1.95
N MET A 178 -0.38 -19.12 -1.01
CA MET A 178 0.03 -20.49 -0.67
C MET A 178 -0.94 -21.20 0.28
N ASN A 179 -1.72 -20.43 1.07
CA ASN A 179 -2.65 -21.00 2.05
C ASN A 179 -3.75 -21.84 1.41
N HIS A 180 -4.23 -21.48 0.25
CA HIS A 180 -5.40 -22.08 -0.39
C HIS A 180 -5.29 -22.04 -1.91
N SER A 181 -6.05 -22.89 -2.58
CA SER A 181 -6.29 -22.82 -4.02
C SER A 181 -7.76 -22.53 -4.31
N SER A 182 -8.12 -22.37 -5.58
CA SER A 182 -9.53 -22.40 -5.98
C SER A 182 -10.12 -23.80 -5.79
N SER A 183 -11.41 -23.87 -5.44
CA SER A 183 -12.17 -25.12 -5.55
C SER A 183 -12.27 -25.62 -7.00
N SER A 184 -11.93 -24.78 -7.98
CA SER A 184 -11.80 -25.14 -9.40
C SER A 184 -10.40 -25.57 -9.81
N HIS A 185 -9.42 -25.51 -8.89
CA HIS A 185 -8.05 -25.96 -9.17
C HIS A 185 -8.02 -27.47 -9.48
N PRO A 186 -7.24 -27.94 -10.47
CA PRO A 186 -7.16 -29.36 -10.83
C PRO A 186 -6.85 -30.29 -9.67
N TRP A 187 -6.03 -29.88 -8.70
CA TRP A 187 -5.73 -30.68 -7.50
C TRP A 187 -6.98 -30.94 -6.69
N PHE A 188 -7.75 -29.89 -6.36
CA PHE A 188 -8.97 -30.03 -5.57
C PHE A 188 -10.06 -30.81 -6.32
N GLN A 189 -10.23 -30.56 -7.63
CA GLN A 189 -11.22 -31.25 -8.45
C GLN A 189 -10.96 -32.77 -8.48
N GLN A 190 -9.70 -33.21 -8.66
CA GLN A 190 -9.34 -34.63 -8.65
C GLN A 190 -9.57 -35.26 -7.27
N ALA A 191 -9.18 -34.60 -6.17
CA ALA A 191 -9.47 -35.05 -4.83
C ALA A 191 -10.97 -35.17 -4.58
N ALA A 192 -11.76 -34.16 -4.98
CA ALA A 192 -13.21 -34.14 -4.81
C ALA A 192 -13.91 -35.25 -5.62
N GLU A 193 -13.52 -35.47 -6.88
CA GLU A 193 -14.06 -36.53 -7.71
C GLU A 193 -13.75 -37.93 -7.15
N TYR A 194 -12.51 -38.14 -6.67
CA TYR A 194 -12.12 -39.39 -6.03
C TYR A 194 -12.94 -39.63 -4.77
N LEU A 195 -13.06 -38.66 -3.87
CA LEU A 195 -13.86 -38.80 -2.64
C LEU A 195 -15.34 -39.08 -2.92
N LYS A 196 -15.91 -38.48 -3.97
CA LYS A 196 -17.29 -38.73 -4.43
C LYS A 196 -17.47 -40.17 -4.99
N SER A 197 -16.42 -40.75 -5.52
CA SER A 197 -16.45 -42.11 -6.08
C SER A 197 -16.32 -43.21 -5.03
N LEU A 198 -15.88 -42.87 -3.82
CA LEU A 198 -15.64 -43.85 -2.76
C LEU A 198 -16.97 -44.46 -2.26
N PRO A 199 -16.99 -45.81 -2.00
CA PRO A 199 -18.11 -46.43 -1.31
C PRO A 199 -18.35 -45.79 0.07
N GLU A 200 -19.60 -45.85 0.54
CA GLU A 200 -19.95 -45.38 1.87
C GLU A 200 -19.08 -46.05 2.95
N GLY A 201 -18.43 -45.24 3.77
CA GLY A 201 -17.54 -45.69 4.84
C GLY A 201 -16.13 -46.08 4.41
N ALA A 202 -15.78 -46.01 3.12
CA ALA A 202 -14.41 -46.25 2.67
C ALA A 202 -13.51 -45.08 3.01
N GLU A 203 -12.28 -45.34 3.45
CA GLU A 203 -11.25 -44.31 3.64
C GLU A 203 -10.53 -44.03 2.32
N PRO A 204 -10.07 -42.79 2.07
CA PRO A 204 -9.31 -42.49 0.88
C PRO A 204 -7.92 -43.12 0.92
N ASP A 205 -7.40 -43.44 -0.27
CA ASP A 205 -6.07 -44.01 -0.47
C ASP A 205 -5.27 -43.04 -1.37
N SER A 206 -4.26 -42.38 -0.79
CA SER A 206 -3.40 -41.44 -1.50
C SER A 206 -2.54 -42.08 -2.58
N SER A 207 -2.38 -43.41 -2.58
CA SER A 207 -1.73 -44.13 -3.68
C SER A 207 -2.61 -44.19 -4.95
N GLU A 208 -3.94 -44.05 -4.80
CA GLU A 208 -4.89 -43.95 -5.91
C GLU A 208 -5.14 -42.53 -6.35
N CYS A 209 -5.18 -41.59 -5.38
CA CYS A 209 -5.31 -40.17 -5.64
C CYS A 209 -4.45 -39.36 -4.66
N PRO A 210 -3.24 -38.95 -5.03
CA PRO A 210 -2.34 -38.20 -4.12
C PRO A 210 -2.92 -36.85 -3.65
N TYR A 211 -3.81 -36.27 -4.42
CA TYR A 211 -4.40 -34.95 -4.10
C TYR A 211 -5.33 -34.97 -2.89
N VAL A 212 -5.74 -36.14 -2.36
CA VAL A 212 -6.52 -36.16 -1.11
C VAL A 212 -5.69 -35.75 0.10
N ASP A 213 -4.36 -35.85 0.01
CA ASP A 213 -3.43 -35.39 1.05
C ASP A 213 -2.96 -33.96 0.84
N TYR A 214 -3.35 -33.32 -0.29
CA TYR A 214 -3.04 -31.89 -0.54
C TYR A 214 -3.95 -30.94 0.24
N TYR A 215 -5.07 -31.44 0.76
CA TYR A 215 -6.08 -30.71 1.51
C TYR A 215 -6.46 -31.45 2.79
N HIS A 216 -7.01 -30.71 3.76
CA HIS A 216 -7.52 -31.31 4.99
C HIS A 216 -8.97 -31.74 4.81
N PHE A 217 -9.22 -33.05 4.59
CA PHE A 217 -10.56 -33.62 4.51
C PHE A 217 -10.96 -34.31 5.83
N SER A 218 -12.25 -34.20 6.21
CA SER A 218 -12.81 -34.79 7.41
C SER A 218 -14.24 -35.28 7.17
N ARG A 219 -14.66 -36.36 7.86
CA ARG A 219 -16.08 -36.75 7.91
C ARG A 219 -16.86 -36.02 9.01
N GLU A 220 -16.16 -35.39 9.91
CA GLU A 220 -16.76 -34.59 10.97
C GLU A 220 -16.65 -33.10 10.64
N TYR A 221 -17.76 -32.38 10.80
CA TYR A 221 -17.76 -30.93 10.64
C TYR A 221 -16.86 -30.27 11.68
N GLN A 222 -16.02 -29.38 11.25
CA GLN A 222 -15.17 -28.53 12.08
C GLN A 222 -15.43 -27.05 11.75
N GLY A 223 -15.11 -26.15 12.68
CA GLY A 223 -15.18 -24.70 12.40
C GLY A 223 -14.19 -24.32 11.30
N GLY A 224 -14.64 -23.59 10.27
CA GLY A 224 -13.82 -23.25 9.11
C GLY A 224 -13.80 -24.32 8.02
N TYR A 225 -14.61 -25.39 8.15
CA TYR A 225 -14.75 -26.43 7.12
C TYR A 225 -16.05 -26.24 6.32
N ALA A 226 -15.97 -26.44 5.02
CA ALA A 226 -17.08 -26.49 4.09
C ALA A 226 -17.45 -27.94 3.74
N GLN A 227 -18.73 -28.21 3.44
CA GLN A 227 -19.16 -29.55 3.02
C GLN A 227 -18.83 -29.77 1.55
N LEU A 228 -18.22 -30.91 1.23
CA LEU A 228 -18.08 -31.34 -0.15
C LEU A 228 -19.41 -31.88 -0.66
N ASP A 229 -20.04 -31.15 -1.57
CA ASP A 229 -21.40 -31.41 -2.06
C ASP A 229 -21.62 -32.87 -2.52
N GLY A 230 -22.72 -33.44 -2.03
CA GLY A 230 -23.13 -34.82 -2.36
C GLY A 230 -22.39 -35.91 -1.62
N THR A 231 -21.56 -35.57 -0.64
CA THR A 231 -20.80 -36.54 0.18
C THR A 231 -20.99 -36.31 1.67
N ALA A 232 -20.40 -37.19 2.49
CA ALA A 232 -20.28 -36.99 3.93
C ALA A 232 -18.95 -36.29 4.32
N TRP A 233 -18.17 -35.83 3.35
CA TRP A 233 -16.89 -35.19 3.57
C TRP A 233 -17.02 -33.70 3.74
N TYR A 234 -16.12 -33.14 4.55
CA TYR A 234 -15.86 -31.72 4.72
C TYR A 234 -14.40 -31.46 4.39
N TYR A 235 -14.06 -30.24 3.97
CA TYR A 235 -12.70 -29.78 3.72
C TYR A 235 -12.46 -28.44 4.39
N GLU A 236 -11.24 -28.18 4.81
CA GLU A 236 -10.87 -26.90 5.39
C GLU A 236 -10.99 -25.79 4.34
N ALA A 237 -11.60 -24.67 4.72
CA ALA A 237 -11.82 -23.51 3.86
C ALA A 237 -12.05 -22.28 4.76
N ARG A 238 -10.96 -21.73 5.26
CA ARG A 238 -10.97 -20.67 6.28
C ARG A 238 -11.65 -19.39 5.80
N PHE A 239 -11.49 -19.05 4.52
CA PHE A 239 -12.03 -17.85 3.93
C PHE A 239 -13.45 -18.05 3.43
N TRP A 240 -13.66 -18.99 2.53
CA TRP A 240 -14.97 -19.39 2.02
C TRP A 240 -14.89 -20.72 1.24
N ASP A 241 -16.02 -21.35 0.98
CA ASP A 241 -16.14 -22.67 0.36
C ASP A 241 -15.50 -22.79 -1.05
N GLY A 242 -15.27 -21.68 -1.74
CA GLY A 242 -14.55 -21.63 -3.01
C GLY A 242 -13.02 -21.66 -2.90
N MET A 243 -12.47 -21.56 -1.68
CA MET A 243 -11.04 -21.47 -1.40
C MET A 243 -10.64 -22.57 -0.39
N PRO A 244 -10.49 -23.84 -0.84
CA PRO A 244 -10.02 -24.94 0.02
C PRO A 244 -8.58 -24.71 0.44
N ASP A 245 -8.30 -24.85 1.75
CA ASP A 245 -6.99 -24.66 2.33
C ASP A 245 -6.07 -25.85 1.98
N LEU A 246 -4.83 -25.52 1.60
CA LEU A 246 -3.80 -26.49 1.24
C LEU A 246 -3.08 -27.02 2.50
N ASN A 247 -2.74 -28.28 2.48
CA ASN A 247 -1.94 -28.92 3.52
C ASN A 247 -0.45 -28.65 3.31
N LEU A 248 0.05 -27.52 3.81
CA LEU A 248 1.46 -27.13 3.71
C LEU A 248 2.40 -27.96 4.62
N GLU A 249 1.87 -28.81 5.49
CA GLU A 249 2.67 -29.83 6.20
C GLU A 249 3.04 -31.00 5.28
N ASN A 250 2.35 -31.17 4.14
CA ASN A 250 2.64 -32.20 3.16
C ASN A 250 3.82 -31.80 2.25
N GLU A 251 4.90 -32.60 2.31
CA GLU A 251 6.09 -32.37 1.46
C GLU A 251 5.79 -32.35 -0.05
N ALA A 252 4.73 -33.03 -0.52
CA ALA A 252 4.38 -32.99 -1.93
C ALA A 252 3.83 -31.61 -2.31
N VAL A 253 2.99 -31.01 -1.45
CA VAL A 253 2.50 -29.63 -1.65
C VAL A 253 3.65 -28.62 -1.58
N ARG A 254 4.58 -28.79 -0.63
CA ARG A 254 5.79 -27.95 -0.57
C ARG A 254 6.60 -28.01 -1.87
N ARG A 255 6.78 -29.19 -2.46
CA ARG A 255 7.49 -29.34 -3.75
C ARG A 255 6.76 -28.69 -4.93
N GLU A 256 5.45 -28.66 -4.93
CA GLU A 256 4.70 -27.91 -5.95
C GLU A 256 5.03 -26.39 -5.82
N PHE A 257 5.03 -25.83 -4.59
CA PHE A 257 5.37 -24.43 -4.39
C PHE A 257 6.85 -24.11 -4.65
N GLU A 258 7.77 -25.06 -4.45
CA GLU A 258 9.16 -24.90 -4.90
C GLU A 258 9.23 -24.76 -6.43
N GLN A 259 8.47 -25.56 -7.19
CA GLN A 259 8.43 -25.49 -8.66
C GLN A 259 7.76 -24.20 -9.14
N ILE A 260 6.66 -23.79 -8.49
CA ILE A 260 5.97 -22.54 -8.77
C ILE A 260 6.90 -21.34 -8.52
N ALA A 261 7.65 -21.36 -7.42
CA ALA A 261 8.65 -20.31 -7.13
C ALA A 261 9.75 -20.29 -8.20
N ASP A 262 10.29 -21.47 -8.56
CA ASP A 262 11.29 -21.58 -9.64
C ASP A 262 10.76 -20.99 -10.95
N PHE A 263 9.53 -21.30 -11.33
CA PHE A 263 8.91 -20.80 -12.57
C PHE A 263 8.91 -19.25 -12.63
N TRP A 264 8.47 -18.59 -11.55
CA TRP A 264 8.39 -17.14 -11.54
C TRP A 264 9.74 -16.44 -11.35
N LEU A 265 10.63 -17.00 -10.52
CA LEU A 265 11.98 -16.48 -10.34
C LEU A 265 12.83 -16.64 -11.63
N ASP A 266 12.70 -17.76 -12.34
CA ASP A 266 13.35 -17.96 -13.63
C ASP A 266 12.83 -17.00 -14.73
N MET A 267 11.61 -16.50 -14.60
CA MET A 267 11.07 -15.42 -15.45
C MET A 267 11.62 -14.04 -15.09
N GLY A 268 12.22 -13.86 -13.91
CA GLY A 268 12.80 -12.60 -13.44
C GLY A 268 11.93 -11.85 -12.43
N VAL A 269 10.99 -12.51 -11.76
CA VAL A 269 10.28 -11.95 -10.59
C VAL A 269 11.28 -11.79 -9.45
N ASP A 270 11.21 -10.68 -8.72
CA ASP A 270 12.20 -10.30 -7.69
C ASP A 270 11.79 -10.77 -6.29
N GLY A 271 10.74 -11.58 -6.17
CA GLY A 271 10.27 -12.13 -4.91
C GLY A 271 8.76 -12.22 -4.80
N PHE A 272 8.26 -12.41 -3.57
CA PHE A 272 6.84 -12.68 -3.35
C PHE A 272 6.26 -11.92 -2.15
N ARG A 273 5.00 -11.53 -2.29
CA ARG A 273 4.14 -11.24 -1.14
C ARG A 273 3.39 -12.52 -0.79
N LEU A 274 3.57 -12.99 0.44
CA LEU A 274 2.94 -14.21 0.93
C LEU A 274 1.63 -13.89 1.64
N ASP A 275 0.54 -14.39 1.05
CA ASP A 275 -0.82 -14.19 1.55
C ASP A 275 -1.10 -15.01 2.81
N ALA A 276 -1.80 -14.42 3.77
CA ALA A 276 -2.45 -15.08 4.91
C ALA A 276 -1.56 -16.07 5.69
N VAL A 277 -0.27 -15.73 5.91
CA VAL A 277 0.71 -16.67 6.51
C VAL A 277 0.32 -17.19 7.90
N LYS A 278 -0.59 -16.50 8.57
CA LYS A 278 -1.14 -16.89 9.86
C LYS A 278 -2.07 -18.12 9.79
N GLU A 279 -2.61 -18.39 8.61
CA GLU A 279 -3.59 -19.45 8.39
C GLU A 279 -2.98 -20.75 7.80
N TYR A 280 -1.67 -20.80 7.49
CA TYR A 280 -0.98 -21.94 6.90
C TYR A 280 -1.15 -23.23 7.72
N VAL A 281 -1.09 -23.12 9.05
CA VAL A 281 -1.52 -24.14 10.02
C VAL A 281 -2.42 -23.45 11.03
N THR A 282 -3.72 -23.69 10.91
CA THR A 282 -4.71 -23.01 11.73
C THR A 282 -4.41 -23.12 13.23
N GLY A 283 -4.16 -21.97 13.87
CA GLY A 283 -4.00 -21.85 15.32
C GLY A 283 -2.61 -22.14 15.86
N SER A 284 -1.61 -22.42 15.02
CA SER A 284 -0.23 -22.66 15.43
C SER A 284 0.75 -21.64 14.87
N THR A 285 1.24 -20.75 15.69
CA THR A 285 2.30 -19.79 15.29
C THR A 285 3.62 -20.52 15.00
N GLU A 286 3.97 -21.52 15.81
CA GLU A 286 5.21 -22.26 15.65
C GLU A 286 5.26 -23.02 14.31
N ASP A 287 4.18 -23.70 13.95
CA ASP A 287 4.13 -24.47 12.69
C ASP A 287 4.08 -23.51 11.47
N ASN A 288 3.40 -22.37 11.60
CA ASN A 288 3.43 -21.33 10.57
C ASN A 288 4.84 -20.77 10.33
N VAL A 289 5.60 -20.52 11.39
CA VAL A 289 7.01 -20.07 11.30
C VAL A 289 7.87 -21.16 10.66
N GLU A 290 7.66 -22.45 10.97
CA GLU A 290 8.39 -23.56 10.34
C GLU A 290 8.15 -23.61 8.82
N ILE A 291 6.88 -23.49 8.39
CA ILE A 291 6.52 -23.48 6.97
C ILE A 291 7.14 -22.27 6.26
N LEU A 292 7.08 -21.09 6.89
CA LEU A 292 7.73 -19.92 6.33
C LEU A 292 9.24 -20.07 6.25
N SER A 293 9.89 -20.67 7.27
CA SER A 293 11.33 -20.92 7.25
C SER A 293 11.73 -21.82 6.07
N TRP A 294 10.96 -22.90 5.83
CA TRP A 294 11.19 -23.74 4.67
C TRP A 294 11.14 -22.92 3.36
N PHE A 295 10.11 -22.09 3.18
CA PHE A 295 9.94 -21.35 1.93
C PHE A 295 10.96 -20.21 1.79
N ALA A 296 11.29 -19.51 2.88
CA ALA A 296 12.32 -18.48 2.90
C ALA A 296 13.69 -19.07 2.56
N ASP A 297 14.08 -20.17 3.20
CA ASP A 297 15.33 -20.88 2.91
C ASP A 297 15.42 -21.31 1.43
N TYR A 298 14.28 -21.74 0.86
CA TYR A 298 14.23 -22.15 -0.55
C TYR A 298 14.45 -20.97 -1.50
N VAL A 299 13.69 -19.89 -1.31
CA VAL A 299 13.72 -18.72 -2.19
C VAL A 299 15.05 -17.96 -2.07
N HIS A 300 15.54 -17.70 -0.85
CA HIS A 300 16.84 -17.07 -0.63
C HIS A 300 18.01 -17.98 -1.04
N GLY A 301 17.80 -19.30 -1.05
CA GLY A 301 18.77 -20.26 -1.57
C GLY A 301 18.95 -20.17 -3.09
N LYS A 302 17.98 -19.62 -3.84
CA LYS A 302 18.11 -19.32 -5.27
C LYS A 302 18.87 -18.00 -5.50
N ASP A 303 18.44 -16.95 -4.83
CA ASP A 303 19.11 -15.67 -4.78
C ASP A 303 18.77 -14.99 -3.43
N PRO A 304 19.77 -14.61 -2.61
CA PRO A 304 19.52 -13.92 -1.34
C PRO A 304 18.91 -12.53 -1.50
N GLU A 305 18.87 -11.97 -2.71
CA GLU A 305 18.21 -10.69 -3.00
C GLU A 305 16.71 -10.84 -3.34
N ASN A 306 16.19 -12.07 -3.48
CA ASN A 306 14.75 -12.29 -3.64
C ASN A 306 14.01 -11.85 -2.39
N TYR A 307 13.11 -10.89 -2.53
CA TYR A 307 12.44 -10.26 -1.41
C TYR A 307 11.14 -10.98 -1.02
N LEU A 308 10.98 -11.27 0.28
CA LEU A 308 9.79 -11.90 0.84
C LEU A 308 9.11 -10.98 1.84
N VAL A 309 7.87 -10.58 1.56
CA VAL A 309 7.01 -9.84 2.48
C VAL A 309 5.74 -10.63 2.80
N CYS A 310 5.37 -10.71 4.08
CA CYS A 310 4.30 -11.57 4.56
C CYS A 310 3.12 -10.80 5.13
N GLU A 311 1.91 -11.23 4.80
CA GLU A 311 0.69 -10.77 5.44
C GLU A 311 0.34 -11.66 6.64
N CYS A 312 0.50 -11.11 7.83
CA CYS A 312 0.10 -11.74 9.09
C CYS A 312 -0.84 -10.81 9.87
N TRP A 313 -2.11 -10.82 9.53
CA TRP A 313 -3.10 -9.92 10.12
C TRP A 313 -3.46 -10.36 11.54
N THR A 314 -2.69 -9.88 12.51
CA THR A 314 -2.84 -10.16 13.94
C THR A 314 -2.23 -9.03 14.76
N ASP A 315 -2.14 -9.19 16.09
CA ASP A 315 -1.47 -8.22 16.95
C ASP A 315 0.06 -8.21 16.75
N GLN A 316 0.68 -7.05 17.05
CA GLN A 316 2.09 -6.79 16.79
C GLN A 316 3.05 -7.79 17.46
N ASN A 317 2.76 -8.20 18.69
CA ASN A 317 3.61 -9.16 19.40
C ASN A 317 3.56 -10.55 18.74
N THR A 318 2.46 -10.87 18.11
CA THR A 318 2.29 -12.15 17.41
C THR A 318 2.99 -12.10 16.04
N TYR A 319 2.73 -11.10 15.18
CA TYR A 319 3.38 -11.09 13.88
C TYR A 319 4.90 -10.84 13.97
N ALA A 320 5.39 -10.14 15.01
CA ALA A 320 6.83 -9.99 15.23
C ALA A 320 7.59 -11.33 15.32
N LYS A 321 6.96 -12.38 15.87
CA LYS A 321 7.57 -13.71 15.98
C LYS A 321 7.82 -14.37 14.63
N TYR A 322 7.06 -14.00 13.61
CA TYR A 322 7.21 -14.58 12.29
C TYR A 322 8.53 -14.19 11.61
N TYR A 323 9.19 -13.14 12.09
CA TYR A 323 10.56 -12.83 11.66
C TYR A 323 11.59 -13.93 11.99
N GLU A 324 11.30 -14.83 12.96
CA GLU A 324 12.14 -16.02 13.22
C GLU A 324 12.24 -16.96 12.01
N SER A 325 11.31 -16.87 11.07
CA SER A 325 11.32 -17.69 9.85
C SER A 325 12.41 -17.31 8.85
N GLY A 326 13.05 -16.14 9.00
CA GLY A 326 14.05 -15.67 8.04
C GLY A 326 13.47 -14.94 6.83
N VAL A 327 12.15 -14.66 6.79
CA VAL A 327 11.58 -13.75 5.80
C VAL A 327 12.09 -12.33 6.02
N ASP A 328 12.19 -11.55 4.95
CA ASP A 328 12.70 -10.18 5.02
C ASP A 328 11.76 -9.27 5.80
N SER A 329 10.45 -9.38 5.51
CA SER A 329 9.47 -8.41 5.98
C SER A 329 8.15 -9.01 6.42
N MET A 330 7.55 -8.36 7.42
CA MET A 330 6.15 -8.54 7.81
C MET A 330 5.43 -7.21 7.63
N PHE A 331 4.23 -7.19 7.03
CA PHE A 331 3.43 -5.98 6.96
C PHE A 331 3.12 -5.42 8.35
N ASP A 332 3.40 -4.13 8.54
CA ASP A 332 3.25 -3.45 9.81
C ASP A 332 1.82 -2.95 10.05
N PHE A 333 0.99 -3.85 10.54
CA PHE A 333 -0.42 -3.58 10.87
C PHE A 333 -0.62 -2.58 12.01
N ALA A 334 0.39 -2.33 12.85
CA ALA A 334 0.25 -1.43 13.98
C ALA A 334 0.02 0.03 13.56
N PHE A 335 0.59 0.42 12.43
CA PHE A 335 0.44 1.78 11.90
C PHE A 335 -0.70 1.93 10.88
N ALA A 336 -1.17 0.83 10.33
CA ALA A 336 -2.16 0.78 9.25
C ALA A 336 -3.61 0.93 9.70
N ASP A 337 -4.51 1.16 8.73
CA ASP A 337 -5.95 1.28 8.86
C ASP A 337 -6.41 2.49 9.70
N LYS A 338 -7.72 2.74 9.69
CA LYS A 338 -8.41 3.80 10.46
C LYS A 338 -8.22 3.71 11.98
N SER A 339 -7.81 2.57 12.47
CA SER A 339 -7.56 2.30 13.90
C SER A 339 -6.06 2.23 14.24
N GLY A 340 -5.18 2.30 13.26
CA GLY A 340 -3.73 2.30 13.45
C GLY A 340 -3.19 3.60 14.05
N ILE A 341 -1.89 3.59 14.33
CA ILE A 341 -1.21 4.70 14.98
C ILE A 341 -1.31 5.97 14.16
N ILE A 342 -1.08 5.89 12.82
CA ILE A 342 -1.12 7.06 11.94
C ILE A 342 -2.50 7.73 11.99
N ALA A 343 -3.56 6.98 11.74
CA ALA A 343 -4.91 7.54 11.72
C ALA A 343 -5.35 8.08 13.11
N ASN A 344 -4.93 7.44 14.19
CA ASN A 344 -5.23 7.90 15.55
C ASN A 344 -4.51 9.21 15.88
N VAL A 345 -3.25 9.37 15.48
CA VAL A 345 -2.49 10.61 15.64
C VAL A 345 -3.15 11.72 14.81
N MET A 346 -3.41 11.47 13.53
CA MET A 346 -4.01 12.46 12.63
C MET A 346 -5.43 12.89 13.04
N ASN A 347 -6.19 12.03 13.71
CA ASN A 347 -7.50 12.35 14.27
C ASN A 347 -7.45 12.94 15.70
N GLY A 348 -6.26 13.19 16.27
CA GLY A 348 -6.08 13.71 17.62
C GLY A 348 -6.56 12.74 18.72
N LYS A 349 -6.66 11.45 18.42
CA LYS A 349 -6.98 10.39 19.40
C LYS A 349 -5.75 9.87 20.12
N ALA A 350 -4.58 10.08 19.54
CA ALA A 350 -3.28 9.82 20.12
C ALA A 350 -2.38 11.04 19.90
N SER A 351 -1.38 11.23 20.76
CA SER A 351 -0.39 12.31 20.60
C SER A 351 0.59 12.02 19.47
N ALA A 352 1.20 13.05 18.91
CA ALA A 352 2.26 12.93 17.92
C ALA A 352 3.44 12.07 18.43
N THR A 353 3.73 12.14 19.74
CA THR A 353 4.76 11.30 20.38
C THR A 353 4.49 9.81 20.20
N SER A 354 3.23 9.39 20.07
CA SER A 354 2.87 7.97 19.88
C SER A 354 3.46 7.42 18.58
N TYR A 355 3.52 8.22 17.51
CA TYR A 355 4.14 7.82 16.25
C TYR A 355 5.64 7.54 16.43
N ALA A 356 6.42 8.51 16.88
CA ALA A 356 7.87 8.39 17.01
C ALA A 356 8.29 7.32 18.06
N LYS A 357 7.57 7.24 19.17
CA LYS A 357 7.84 6.26 20.24
C LYS A 357 7.57 4.82 19.78
N ASN A 358 6.51 4.58 19.03
CA ASN A 358 6.22 3.23 18.54
C ASN A 358 7.23 2.81 17.47
N LEU A 359 7.69 3.71 16.58
CA LEU A 359 8.79 3.43 15.64
C LEU A 359 10.08 2.98 16.34
N GLU A 360 10.47 3.62 17.46
CA GLU A 360 11.63 3.18 18.24
C GLU A 360 11.37 1.83 18.93
N THR A 361 10.17 1.63 19.44
CA THR A 361 9.82 0.41 20.21
C THR A 361 9.80 -0.82 19.32
N GLU A 362 9.18 -0.72 18.15
CA GLU A 362 9.01 -1.87 17.23
C GLU A 362 10.33 -2.37 16.66
N GLN A 363 11.27 -1.47 16.34
CA GLN A 363 12.56 -1.92 15.82
C GLN A 363 13.31 -2.80 16.83
N GLY A 364 13.22 -2.48 18.12
CA GLY A 364 13.75 -3.33 19.18
C GLY A 364 13.02 -4.66 19.32
N MET A 365 11.72 -4.67 19.01
CA MET A 365 10.89 -5.89 19.05
C MET A 365 11.22 -6.83 17.89
N TYR A 366 11.28 -6.31 16.66
CA TYR A 366 11.54 -7.14 15.46
C TYR A 366 12.97 -7.67 15.46
N ALA A 367 13.94 -6.85 15.83
CA ALA A 367 15.36 -7.24 15.92
C ALA A 367 15.64 -8.37 16.93
N GLN A 368 14.73 -8.65 17.87
CA GLN A 368 14.84 -9.81 18.78
C GLN A 368 14.69 -11.14 18.04
N TYR A 369 13.89 -11.15 16.96
CA TYR A 369 13.55 -12.33 16.19
C TYR A 369 14.42 -12.46 14.92
N ASN A 370 14.68 -11.34 14.25
CA ASN A 370 15.60 -11.28 13.12
C ASN A 370 16.35 -9.94 13.16
N PRO A 371 17.68 -9.92 13.43
CA PRO A 371 18.44 -8.67 13.44
C PRO A 371 18.56 -8.00 12.07
N ASP A 372 18.37 -8.74 10.99
CA ASP A 372 18.46 -8.29 9.60
C ASP A 372 17.09 -8.00 8.98
N TYR A 373 16.03 -7.93 9.80
CA TYR A 373 14.67 -7.64 9.33
C TYR A 373 14.57 -6.33 8.57
N ILE A 374 13.71 -6.29 7.58
CA ILE A 374 13.27 -5.06 6.90
C ILE A 374 11.81 -4.82 7.30
N ASN A 375 11.47 -3.67 7.87
CA ASN A 375 10.07 -3.36 8.16
C ASN A 375 9.27 -3.17 6.84
N ALA A 376 7.98 -3.48 6.83
CA ALA A 376 7.10 -3.26 5.69
C ALA A 376 5.90 -2.38 6.06
N PRO A 377 6.10 -1.07 6.28
CA PRO A 377 5.00 -0.16 6.60
C PRO A 377 4.08 0.04 5.41
N PHE A 378 2.80 0.12 5.73
CA PHE A 378 1.74 0.49 4.80
C PHE A 378 0.65 1.27 5.54
N TYR A 379 -0.09 2.11 4.85
CA TYR A 379 -1.17 2.86 5.48
C TYR A 379 -2.54 2.24 5.22
N THR A 380 -2.77 1.85 3.98
CA THR A 380 -3.94 1.10 3.53
C THR A 380 -3.52 0.04 2.52
N ASN A 381 -4.40 -0.92 2.27
CA ASN A 381 -4.26 -1.92 1.22
C ASN A 381 -5.62 -2.26 0.62
N HIS A 382 -5.66 -3.25 -0.25
CA HIS A 382 -6.86 -3.73 -0.94
C HIS A 382 -7.95 -4.32 -0.01
N ASP A 383 -7.63 -4.64 1.25
CA ASP A 383 -8.56 -5.18 2.25
C ASP A 383 -9.05 -4.15 3.26
N MET A 384 -8.50 -2.93 3.23
CA MET A 384 -8.83 -1.85 4.13
C MET A 384 -9.60 -0.72 3.43
N GLY A 385 -10.33 0.08 4.20
CA GLY A 385 -10.89 1.33 3.68
C GLY A 385 -9.76 2.31 3.35
N ARG A 386 -9.89 3.04 2.25
CA ARG A 386 -8.90 4.03 1.80
C ARG A 386 -8.78 5.21 2.76
N SER A 387 -7.55 5.75 2.91
CA SER A 387 -7.18 6.72 3.96
C SER A 387 -7.95 8.04 3.89
N ALA A 388 -8.30 8.53 2.71
CA ALA A 388 -9.11 9.74 2.54
C ALA A 388 -10.51 9.65 3.19
N GLY A 389 -10.98 8.43 3.44
CA GLY A 389 -12.21 8.15 4.20
C GLY A 389 -12.06 8.23 5.72
N TYR A 390 -10.84 8.32 6.27
CA TYR A 390 -10.60 8.37 7.71
C TYR A 390 -10.78 9.78 8.29
N TYR A 391 -10.78 10.80 7.45
CA TYR A 391 -10.78 12.20 7.82
C TYR A 391 -12.02 12.94 7.32
N ALA A 392 -12.50 13.86 8.12
CA ALA A 392 -13.68 14.68 7.81
C ALA A 392 -13.43 16.16 8.20
N GLY A 393 -14.21 17.06 7.59
CA GLY A 393 -14.11 18.49 7.84
C GLY A 393 -13.07 19.20 6.95
N GLU A 394 -12.74 20.43 7.31
CA GLU A 394 -11.94 21.35 6.50
C GLU A 394 -10.49 20.90 6.35
N ASN A 395 -9.93 20.25 7.38
CA ASN A 395 -8.53 19.80 7.37
C ASN A 395 -8.33 18.41 6.71
N SER A 396 -9.38 17.83 6.15
CA SER A 396 -9.32 16.44 5.70
C SER A 396 -8.32 16.18 4.57
N GLU A 397 -8.04 17.17 3.74
CA GLU A 397 -7.02 17.06 2.70
C GLU A 397 -5.62 17.10 3.32
N ALA A 398 -5.32 18.09 4.17
CA ALA A 398 -4.07 18.18 4.90
C ALA A 398 -3.79 16.92 5.74
N GLN A 399 -4.83 16.36 6.38
CA GLN A 399 -4.73 15.11 7.12
C GLN A 399 -4.44 13.90 6.21
N THR A 400 -5.02 13.87 5.00
CA THR A 400 -4.74 12.81 4.00
C THR A 400 -3.29 12.90 3.52
N LYS A 401 -2.82 14.11 3.16
CA LYS A 401 -1.42 14.37 2.79
C LYS A 401 -0.46 13.92 3.91
N MET A 402 -0.66 14.44 5.11
CA MET A 402 0.21 14.16 6.26
C MET A 402 0.18 12.68 6.67
N GLY A 403 -0.97 12.01 6.61
CA GLY A 403 -1.08 10.57 6.91
C GLY A 403 -0.25 9.71 5.95
N ASN A 404 -0.27 10.03 4.65
CA ASN A 404 0.58 9.38 3.65
C ASN A 404 2.07 9.70 3.89
N ALA A 405 2.40 10.94 4.25
CA ALA A 405 3.79 11.30 4.58
C ALA A 405 4.32 10.54 5.80
N LEU A 406 3.52 10.39 6.85
CA LEU A 406 3.90 9.60 8.02
C LEU A 406 4.21 8.15 7.66
N ASN A 407 3.40 7.51 6.77
CA ASN A 407 3.70 6.18 6.26
C ASN A 407 4.99 6.15 5.43
N LEU A 408 5.07 7.01 4.42
CA LEU A 408 6.18 7.03 3.46
C LEU A 408 7.52 7.39 4.09
N LEU A 409 7.55 8.05 5.24
CA LEU A 409 8.76 8.38 5.98
C LEU A 409 9.12 7.37 7.09
N MET A 410 8.41 6.24 7.19
CA MET A 410 8.81 5.13 8.05
C MET A 410 10.06 4.42 7.49
N ASN A 411 10.78 3.70 8.34
CA ASN A 411 11.91 2.86 7.92
C ASN A 411 11.40 1.55 7.29
N GLY A 412 12.25 0.91 6.51
CA GLY A 412 11.93 -0.33 5.80
C GLY A 412 11.42 -0.10 4.38
N ASN A 413 10.73 -1.07 3.82
CA ASN A 413 10.07 -1.01 2.53
C ASN A 413 8.65 -0.49 2.71
N VAL A 414 8.39 0.73 2.29
CA VAL A 414 7.05 1.31 2.40
C VAL A 414 6.19 0.90 1.22
N PHE A 415 4.92 0.63 1.50
CA PHE A 415 3.93 0.25 0.49
C PHE A 415 2.87 1.34 0.35
N LEU A 416 2.63 1.76 -0.90
CA LEU A 416 1.61 2.72 -1.30
C LEU A 416 0.57 1.99 -2.15
N TYR A 417 -0.65 1.87 -1.67
CA TYR A 417 -1.75 1.27 -2.42
C TYR A 417 -2.21 2.21 -3.53
N TYR A 418 -2.39 1.72 -4.77
CA TYR A 418 -2.74 2.56 -5.92
C TYR A 418 -3.93 3.48 -5.62
N GLY A 419 -3.79 4.75 -6.02
CA GLY A 419 -4.80 5.79 -5.80
C GLY A 419 -4.78 6.43 -4.40
N GLU A 420 -3.96 5.98 -3.44
CA GLU A 420 -3.74 6.71 -2.19
C GLU A 420 -3.03 8.04 -2.43
N GLU A 421 -2.18 8.12 -3.44
CA GLU A 421 -1.53 9.35 -3.92
C GLU A 421 -2.51 10.37 -4.49
N LEU A 422 -3.73 9.95 -4.82
CA LEU A 422 -4.82 10.83 -5.25
C LEU A 422 -5.83 11.12 -4.14
N GLY A 423 -5.69 10.48 -2.99
CA GLY A 423 -6.70 10.51 -1.95
C GLY A 423 -8.02 9.87 -2.40
N MET A 424 -7.98 8.78 -3.16
CA MET A 424 -9.17 8.05 -3.57
C MET A 424 -9.95 7.55 -2.37
N LYS A 425 -11.26 7.35 -2.56
CA LYS A 425 -12.17 6.77 -1.57
C LYS A 425 -12.54 5.35 -1.94
N GLY A 426 -12.89 4.58 -0.91
CA GLY A 426 -13.45 3.24 -1.05
C GLY A 426 -13.50 2.56 0.31
N SER A 427 -14.65 2.05 0.72
CA SER A 427 -14.80 1.37 2.01
C SER A 427 -16.06 0.50 2.04
N GLY A 428 -16.16 -0.33 3.05
CA GLY A 428 -17.29 -1.23 3.25
C GLY A 428 -17.14 -2.53 2.48
N LYS A 429 -17.68 -2.62 1.28
CA LYS A 429 -17.50 -3.79 0.41
C LYS A 429 -16.07 -3.87 -0.12
N ASP A 430 -15.61 -5.07 -0.41
CA ASP A 430 -14.28 -5.29 -0.97
C ASP A 430 -14.13 -4.64 -2.35
N GLU A 431 -15.17 -4.70 -3.16
CA GLU A 431 -15.23 -4.08 -4.47
C GLU A 431 -15.01 -2.55 -4.41
N ASN A 432 -15.53 -1.90 -3.37
CA ASN A 432 -15.35 -0.45 -3.19
C ASN A 432 -13.91 -0.06 -2.88
N LYS A 433 -13.18 -0.92 -2.15
CA LYS A 433 -11.77 -0.70 -1.80
C LYS A 433 -10.88 -0.81 -3.04
N ARG A 434 -11.33 -1.59 -4.04
CA ARG A 434 -10.67 -1.90 -5.33
C ARG A 434 -11.25 -1.10 -6.50
N ALA A 435 -11.77 0.10 -6.23
CA ALA A 435 -12.33 1.01 -7.23
C ALA A 435 -11.29 1.35 -8.32
N PRO A 436 -11.74 1.61 -9.56
CA PRO A 436 -10.86 2.00 -10.66
C PRO A 436 -9.98 3.18 -10.32
N MET A 437 -8.71 3.13 -10.77
CA MET A 437 -7.80 4.26 -10.69
C MET A 437 -8.43 5.51 -11.31
N TYR A 438 -8.35 6.63 -10.61
CA TYR A 438 -9.06 7.85 -10.98
C TYR A 438 -8.19 8.74 -11.89
N TRP A 439 -7.89 8.22 -13.10
CA TRP A 439 -7.06 8.93 -14.08
C TRP A 439 -7.70 10.23 -14.55
N SER A 440 -9.00 10.19 -14.88
CA SER A 440 -9.76 11.31 -15.42
C SER A 440 -11.15 11.41 -14.77
N LYS A 441 -11.72 12.62 -14.73
CA LYS A 441 -13.14 12.84 -14.39
C LYS A 441 -14.10 12.30 -15.45
N ASP A 442 -13.65 12.19 -16.70
CA ASP A 442 -14.42 11.50 -17.74
C ASP A 442 -14.26 9.99 -17.58
N GLY A 443 -15.24 9.35 -16.98
CA GLY A 443 -15.26 7.89 -16.80
C GLY A 443 -15.24 7.08 -18.11
N ASN A 444 -15.28 7.72 -19.27
CA ASN A 444 -15.12 7.12 -20.60
C ASN A 444 -13.80 7.52 -21.26
N ALA A 445 -12.92 8.22 -20.56
CA ALA A 445 -11.59 8.51 -21.08
C ALA A 445 -10.84 7.20 -21.37
N GLU A 446 -9.85 7.28 -22.26
CA GLU A 446 -9.00 6.12 -22.60
C GLU A 446 -8.35 5.53 -21.36
N GLY A 447 -8.37 4.21 -21.25
CA GLY A 447 -7.78 3.47 -20.16
C GLY A 447 -8.58 3.42 -18.85
N MET A 448 -9.75 4.07 -18.79
CA MET A 448 -10.60 4.02 -17.59
C MET A 448 -11.25 2.65 -17.42
N CYS A 449 -10.93 1.95 -16.32
CA CYS A 449 -11.57 0.71 -15.95
C CYS A 449 -12.99 0.93 -15.41
N LYS A 450 -13.84 -0.09 -15.50
CA LYS A 450 -15.21 -0.06 -14.91
C LYS A 450 -15.25 -0.45 -13.44
N GLY A 451 -14.18 -1.10 -12.97
CA GLY A 451 -14.12 -1.67 -11.63
C GLY A 451 -14.94 -2.95 -11.44
N PRO A 452 -14.88 -3.55 -10.23
CA PRO A 452 -15.62 -4.75 -9.89
C PRO A 452 -17.14 -4.60 -10.04
N ALA A 453 -17.81 -5.66 -10.51
CA ALA A 453 -19.22 -5.63 -10.89
C ALA A 453 -20.20 -5.22 -9.77
N ASP A 454 -19.86 -5.57 -8.51
CA ASP A 454 -20.71 -5.28 -7.34
C ASP A 454 -20.29 -4.01 -6.58
N MET A 455 -19.38 -3.20 -7.15
CA MET A 455 -18.96 -1.93 -6.59
C MET A 455 -20.17 -0.97 -6.46
N ASP A 456 -20.21 -0.22 -5.36
CA ASP A 456 -21.24 0.80 -5.17
C ASP A 456 -20.92 2.04 -6.03
N ASP A 457 -21.94 2.78 -6.45
CA ASP A 457 -21.76 4.09 -7.05
C ASP A 457 -21.46 5.13 -5.95
N PHE A 458 -20.25 5.68 -5.93
CA PHE A 458 -19.84 6.74 -5.02
C PHE A 458 -18.92 7.74 -5.71
N ARG A 459 -18.95 8.98 -5.22
CA ARG A 459 -18.10 10.04 -5.74
C ARG A 459 -16.76 10.08 -5.01
N MET A 460 -15.69 10.30 -5.76
CA MET A 460 -14.39 10.65 -5.19
C MET A 460 -14.48 11.96 -4.40
N LYS A 461 -13.60 12.12 -3.45
CA LYS A 461 -13.56 13.29 -2.55
C LYS A 461 -12.69 14.40 -3.11
N PHE A 462 -11.62 14.00 -3.77
CA PHE A 462 -10.63 14.86 -4.38
C PHE A 462 -10.66 14.70 -5.90
N ASP A 463 -9.90 15.51 -6.59
CA ASP A 463 -9.86 15.59 -8.04
C ASP A 463 -9.16 14.37 -8.69
N SER A 464 -9.32 14.20 -10.00
CA SER A 464 -8.66 13.16 -10.78
C SER A 464 -7.17 13.46 -10.95
N LEU A 465 -6.39 12.44 -11.38
CA LEU A 465 -4.97 12.62 -11.63
C LEU A 465 -4.69 13.79 -12.60
N GLU A 466 -5.42 13.86 -13.72
CA GLU A 466 -5.25 14.93 -14.72
C GLU A 466 -5.30 16.33 -14.11
N GLU A 467 -6.19 16.55 -13.14
CA GLU A 467 -6.33 17.84 -12.48
C GLU A 467 -5.29 18.03 -11.38
N GLN A 468 -5.00 16.96 -10.62
CA GLN A 468 -4.04 17.02 -9.53
C GLN A 468 -2.60 17.23 -10.01
N GLN A 469 -2.26 16.76 -11.24
CA GLN A 469 -0.94 17.04 -11.84
C GLN A 469 -0.71 18.53 -12.14
N GLU A 470 -1.78 19.26 -12.46
CA GLU A 470 -1.71 20.70 -12.72
C GLU A 470 -1.77 21.57 -11.46
N ASP A 471 -2.22 21.00 -10.32
CA ASP A 471 -2.32 21.70 -9.05
C ASP A 471 -1.10 21.39 -8.16
N PRO A 472 -0.17 22.35 -7.98
CA PRO A 472 1.04 22.13 -7.17
C PRO A 472 0.72 21.80 -5.70
N ASP A 473 -0.45 22.18 -5.21
CA ASP A 473 -0.88 21.94 -3.83
C ASP A 473 -1.73 20.66 -3.69
N SER A 474 -1.86 19.85 -4.75
CA SER A 474 -2.63 18.61 -4.74
C SER A 474 -2.05 17.53 -3.82
N ILE A 475 -2.85 16.50 -3.53
CA ILE A 475 -2.39 15.32 -2.79
C ILE A 475 -1.32 14.58 -3.61
N TYR A 476 -1.53 14.45 -4.92
CA TYR A 476 -0.59 13.80 -5.83
C TYR A 476 0.81 14.44 -5.78
N ASN A 477 0.89 15.76 -5.98
CA ASN A 477 2.17 16.46 -5.98
C ASN A 477 2.84 16.43 -4.60
N TYR A 478 2.06 16.47 -3.52
CA TYR A 478 2.57 16.30 -2.17
C TYR A 478 3.16 14.89 -1.94
N VAL A 479 2.44 13.83 -2.31
CA VAL A 479 2.92 12.44 -2.14
C VAL A 479 4.16 12.19 -3.00
N LYS A 480 4.17 12.67 -4.24
CA LYS A 480 5.35 12.62 -5.12
C LYS A 480 6.57 13.26 -4.46
N GLN A 481 6.38 14.43 -3.84
CA GLN A 481 7.44 15.10 -3.11
C GLN A 481 7.95 14.30 -1.91
N VAL A 482 7.05 13.67 -1.14
CA VAL A 482 7.45 12.80 -0.01
C VAL A 482 8.32 11.65 -0.48
N ILE A 483 7.91 10.97 -1.57
CA ILE A 483 8.68 9.86 -2.14
C ILE A 483 10.05 10.34 -2.61
N ARG A 484 10.12 11.50 -3.28
CA ARG A 484 11.38 12.10 -3.71
C ARG A 484 12.32 12.38 -2.53
N VAL A 485 11.82 13.00 -1.46
CA VAL A 485 12.58 13.26 -0.23
C VAL A 485 13.11 11.96 0.38
N ARG A 486 12.28 10.91 0.41
CA ARG A 486 12.70 9.58 0.86
C ARG A 486 13.83 9.01 0.01
N ASN A 487 13.69 9.03 -1.32
CA ASN A 487 14.66 8.46 -2.27
C ASN A 487 15.97 9.28 -2.32
N GLN A 488 15.93 10.57 -2.01
CA GLN A 488 17.12 11.43 -1.86
C GLN A 488 17.86 11.21 -0.54
N ASN A 489 17.23 10.59 0.45
CA ASN A 489 17.78 10.39 1.78
C ASN A 489 17.68 8.91 2.21
N PRO A 490 18.59 8.03 1.75
CA PRO A 490 18.55 6.58 2.07
C PRO A 490 18.48 6.26 3.55
N VAL A 491 18.96 7.17 4.40
CA VAL A 491 18.88 7.07 5.87
C VAL A 491 17.43 6.95 6.35
N ILE A 492 16.45 7.50 5.62
CA ILE A 492 15.03 7.40 6.01
C ILE A 492 14.57 5.94 5.99
N ALA A 493 14.93 5.19 4.98
CA ALA A 493 14.53 3.79 4.84
C ALA A 493 15.35 2.84 5.72
N ARG A 494 16.67 3.07 5.84
CA ARG A 494 17.65 2.13 6.42
C ARG A 494 18.03 2.44 7.85
N GLY A 495 17.76 3.67 8.29
CA GLY A 495 18.27 4.19 9.55
C GLY A 495 17.56 3.63 10.78
N THR A 496 18.35 3.40 11.80
CA THR A 496 17.85 3.14 13.16
C THR A 496 17.17 4.38 13.71
N THR A 497 15.97 4.24 14.24
CA THR A 497 15.18 5.32 14.82
C THR A 497 15.52 5.53 16.31
N ALA A 498 15.70 6.77 16.73
CA ALA A 498 15.68 7.15 18.13
C ALA A 498 14.64 8.26 18.37
N TYR A 499 13.71 7.99 19.28
CA TYR A 499 12.69 8.94 19.71
C TYR A 499 13.29 10.00 20.63
N LEU A 500 13.01 11.26 20.37
CA LEU A 500 13.52 12.40 21.12
C LEU A 500 12.44 12.97 22.05
N GLU A 501 12.23 12.35 23.21
CA GLU A 501 11.17 12.72 24.17
C GLU A 501 11.22 14.20 24.57
N GLN A 502 12.41 14.74 24.82
CA GLN A 502 12.60 16.13 25.26
C GLN A 502 12.11 17.16 24.24
N TYR A 503 12.12 16.81 22.93
CA TYR A 503 11.78 17.68 21.82
C TYR A 503 10.43 17.33 21.18
N SER A 504 9.68 16.44 21.80
CA SER A 504 8.38 15.96 21.34
C SER A 504 7.26 16.42 22.30
N GLY A 505 6.03 16.50 21.79
CA GLY A 505 4.85 16.93 22.55
C GLY A 505 3.55 16.29 22.05
N GLU A 506 2.44 16.83 22.51
CA GLU A 506 1.09 16.37 22.13
C GLU A 506 0.87 16.47 20.61
N GLN A 507 1.31 17.58 20.01
CA GLN A 507 1.06 17.95 18.62
C GLN A 507 2.27 17.78 17.70
N CYS A 508 3.47 17.57 18.25
CA CYS A 508 4.69 17.44 17.46
C CYS A 508 5.52 16.24 17.91
N PHE A 509 6.24 15.66 16.97
CA PHE A 509 7.23 14.62 17.25
C PHE A 509 8.61 15.06 16.75
N ALA A 510 9.63 14.52 17.42
CA ALA A 510 11.02 14.60 17.01
C ALA A 510 11.65 13.22 17.09
N LEU A 511 12.34 12.81 16.04
CA LEU A 511 13.11 11.56 16.03
C LEU A 511 14.37 11.74 15.17
N THR A 512 15.39 10.94 15.45
CA THR A 512 16.56 10.83 14.59
C THR A 512 16.58 9.50 13.85
N ARG A 513 17.23 9.49 12.69
CA ARG A 513 17.60 8.30 11.94
C ARG A 513 19.11 8.27 11.73
N SER A 514 19.72 7.09 11.92
CA SER A 514 21.16 6.91 11.78
C SER A 514 21.47 5.67 10.95
N TYR A 515 22.26 5.82 9.90
CA TYR A 515 22.68 4.74 9.00
C TYR A 515 24.07 5.03 8.45
N GLU A 516 25.03 4.11 8.65
CA GLU A 516 26.41 4.18 8.12
C GLU A 516 27.16 5.51 8.38
N GLY A 517 26.88 6.13 9.54
CA GLY A 517 27.50 7.40 9.92
C GLY A 517 26.75 8.63 9.45
N SER A 518 25.77 8.49 8.57
CA SER A 518 24.84 9.56 8.19
C SER A 518 23.70 9.66 9.19
N ASN A 519 23.34 10.89 9.55
CA ASN A 519 22.33 11.13 10.57
C ASN A 519 21.37 12.23 10.13
N LEU A 520 20.10 12.05 10.44
CA LEU A 520 19.10 13.08 10.20
C LEU A 520 18.10 13.20 11.36
N LEU A 521 17.47 14.35 11.46
CA LEU A 521 16.40 14.69 12.38
C LEU A 521 15.11 14.88 11.59
N LEU A 522 14.05 14.19 11.98
CA LEU A 522 12.68 14.45 11.51
C LEU A 522 11.93 15.18 12.62
N LEU A 523 11.36 16.32 12.28
CA LEU A 523 10.44 17.09 13.12
C LEU A 523 9.09 17.15 12.42
N GLY A 524 8.01 16.75 13.09
CA GLY A 524 6.67 16.78 12.50
C GLY A 524 5.64 17.43 13.41
N ASN A 525 4.81 18.29 12.84
CA ASN A 525 3.62 18.85 13.46
C ASN A 525 2.38 18.17 12.87
N THR A 526 1.64 17.43 13.68
CA THR A 526 0.45 16.67 13.26
C THR A 526 -0.85 17.39 13.57
N SER A 527 -0.79 18.68 13.95
CA SER A 527 -1.95 19.48 14.34
C SER A 527 -2.30 20.58 13.33
N ALA A 528 -3.49 21.14 13.46
CA ALA A 528 -3.97 22.26 12.65
C ALA A 528 -3.41 23.64 13.08
N GLU A 529 -2.59 23.69 14.12
CA GLU A 529 -2.00 24.91 14.67
C GLU A 529 -0.49 24.87 14.53
N ALA A 530 0.16 26.02 14.39
CA ALA A 530 1.62 26.10 14.38
C ALA A 530 2.20 25.70 15.75
N VAL A 531 3.33 24.96 15.74
CA VAL A 531 4.01 24.50 16.94
C VAL A 531 5.49 24.92 16.93
N SER A 532 5.98 25.49 18.02
CA SER A 532 7.40 25.81 18.16
C SER A 532 8.12 24.75 19.00
N VAL A 533 9.26 24.29 18.50
CA VAL A 533 10.14 23.31 19.16
C VAL A 533 11.48 23.98 19.42
N ASP A 534 11.92 24.00 20.68
CA ASP A 534 13.25 24.49 21.07
C ASP A 534 14.25 23.33 21.09
N LEU A 535 15.16 23.30 20.13
CA LEU A 535 16.19 22.29 19.96
C LEU A 535 17.48 22.60 20.75
N THR A 536 17.45 23.51 21.71
CA THR A 536 18.63 23.85 22.54
C THR A 536 19.24 22.60 23.17
N GLY A 537 20.52 22.37 22.91
CA GLY A 537 21.28 21.25 23.42
C GLY A 537 21.17 19.95 22.61
N LEU A 538 20.37 19.93 21.55
CA LEU A 538 20.32 18.79 20.62
C LEU A 538 21.59 18.71 19.78
N THR A 539 22.11 17.49 19.63
CA THR A 539 23.12 17.12 18.63
C THR A 539 22.64 15.90 17.87
N VAL A 540 22.88 15.90 16.57
CA VAL A 540 22.56 14.80 15.64
C VAL A 540 23.86 14.41 14.95
N GLY A 541 24.32 13.16 15.13
CA GLY A 541 25.59 12.71 14.57
C GLY A 541 26.85 13.44 15.07
N GLY A 542 26.69 14.31 16.09
CA GLY A 542 27.77 15.19 16.59
C GLY A 542 27.60 16.66 16.17
N THR A 543 26.74 16.95 15.22
CA THR A 543 26.42 18.30 14.71
C THR A 543 25.35 18.94 15.58
N THR A 544 25.56 20.20 15.99
CA THR A 544 24.60 20.92 16.82
C THR A 544 23.35 21.31 16.03
N ALA A 545 22.22 21.46 16.72
CA ALA A 545 20.96 21.84 16.07
C ALA A 545 21.09 23.08 15.19
N GLU A 546 21.91 24.06 15.56
CA GLU A 546 22.11 25.30 14.81
C GLU A 546 22.86 25.09 13.47
N GLU A 547 23.69 24.05 13.39
CA GLU A 547 24.52 23.71 12.23
C GLU A 547 23.84 22.74 11.26
N LEU A 548 22.73 22.09 11.67
CA LEU A 548 21.98 21.20 10.78
C LEU A 548 21.42 21.98 9.60
N VAL A 549 21.56 21.40 8.41
CA VAL A 549 21.01 21.93 7.16
C VAL A 549 19.67 21.30 6.81
N LEU A 550 18.89 21.99 5.97
CA LEU A 550 17.63 21.49 5.47
C LEU A 550 17.87 20.41 4.40
N LEU A 551 17.35 19.21 4.64
CA LEU A 551 17.38 18.07 3.71
C LEU A 551 16.05 17.81 3.02
N GLY A 552 14.96 18.27 3.62
CA GLY A 552 13.61 18.17 3.07
C GLY A 552 12.60 18.93 3.91
N GLU A 553 11.56 19.42 3.24
CA GLU A 553 10.43 20.10 3.88
C GLU A 553 9.13 19.71 3.18
N LEU A 554 8.13 19.43 3.98
CA LEU A 554 6.83 18.95 3.51
C LEU A 554 5.75 19.78 4.21
N TYR A 555 5.02 20.57 3.43
CA TYR A 555 3.95 21.43 3.90
C TYR A 555 2.63 21.05 3.23
N THR A 556 1.55 21.01 3.98
CA THR A 556 0.22 20.72 3.43
C THR A 556 -0.55 21.98 3.03
N GLY A 557 0.02 23.17 3.25
CA GLY A 557 -0.53 24.49 2.94
C GLY A 557 0.58 25.47 2.58
N GLU A 558 0.23 26.76 2.44
CA GLU A 558 1.13 27.83 1.98
C GLU A 558 2.17 28.28 3.01
N GLU A 559 1.93 28.00 4.31
CA GLU A 559 2.85 28.42 5.38
C GLU A 559 4.07 27.51 5.42
N THR A 560 5.26 28.12 5.62
CA THR A 560 6.54 27.42 5.72
C THR A 560 7.09 27.49 7.14
N ALA A 561 8.01 26.60 7.48
CA ALA A 561 8.65 26.60 8.79
C ALA A 561 9.59 27.80 8.94
N GLU A 562 9.62 28.36 10.14
CA GLU A 562 10.55 29.42 10.52
C GLU A 562 11.60 28.88 11.50
N ARG A 563 12.84 29.33 11.32
CA ARG A 563 13.94 28.96 12.24
C ARG A 563 14.64 30.19 12.79
N ALA A 564 14.69 30.31 14.11
CA ALA A 564 15.37 31.36 14.84
C ALA A 564 16.36 30.75 15.84
N GLY A 565 17.62 30.59 15.44
CA GLY A 565 18.62 29.84 16.22
C GLY A 565 18.24 28.38 16.40
N THR A 566 18.05 27.95 17.66
CA THR A 566 17.61 26.58 18.01
C THR A 566 16.09 26.42 17.97
N VAL A 567 15.32 27.48 17.88
CA VAL A 567 13.86 27.41 17.84
C VAL A 567 13.36 27.25 16.42
N VAL A 568 12.60 26.19 16.17
CA VAL A 568 11.94 25.89 14.91
C VAL A 568 10.43 26.01 15.11
N THR A 569 9.75 26.82 14.33
CA THR A 569 8.29 26.90 14.29
C THR A 569 7.77 26.16 13.07
N LEU A 570 7.03 25.09 13.31
CA LEU A 570 6.43 24.23 12.31
C LEU A 570 4.99 24.70 12.02
N PRO A 571 4.61 25.02 10.79
CA PRO A 571 3.22 25.31 10.47
C PRO A 571 2.32 24.07 10.65
N ALA A 572 1.03 24.24 10.47
CA ALA A 572 0.06 23.16 10.54
C ALA A 572 0.42 22.00 9.59
N TYR A 573 0.32 20.76 10.06
CA TYR A 573 0.53 19.53 9.26
C TYR A 573 1.79 19.60 8.38
N SER A 574 2.94 19.69 9.02
CA SER A 574 4.24 19.83 8.35
C SER A 574 5.31 18.91 8.89
N ILE A 575 6.28 18.57 8.05
CA ILE A 575 7.47 17.80 8.42
C ILE A 575 8.72 18.53 7.90
N LEU A 576 9.72 18.64 8.76
CA LEU A 576 11.08 19.06 8.40
C LEU A 576 12.03 17.89 8.58
N ILE A 577 12.92 17.75 7.61
CA ILE A 577 14.05 16.83 7.67
C ILE A 577 15.34 17.66 7.67
N LEU A 578 16.07 17.58 8.75
CA LEU A 578 17.33 18.29 8.95
C LEU A 578 18.46 17.25 9.10
N GLY A 579 19.65 17.56 8.62
CA GLY A 579 20.79 16.65 8.73
C GLY A 579 22.13 17.35 8.60
N GLU A 580 23.18 16.57 8.54
CA GLU A 580 24.55 17.03 8.29
C GLU A 580 24.70 17.42 6.81
N GLU A 581 25.61 18.37 6.52
CA GLU A 581 25.92 18.82 5.14
C GLU A 581 26.61 17.75 4.32
#